data_d28eb89346ad809f839c77eadb7626e3
#
_entry.id   d28eb89346ad809f839c77eadb7626e3
#
_cell.length_a   1.000
_cell.length_b   1.000
_cell.length_c   1.000
_cell.angle_alpha   90.00
_cell.angle_beta   90.00
_cell.angle_gamma   90.00
#
_symmetry.space_group_name_H-M   'P 1'
#
loop_
_entity.id
_entity.type
_entity.pdbx_description
1 polymer ?
#
loop_
_entity_poly.entity_id
_entity_poly.type
_entity_poly.pdbx_seq_one_letter_code
_entity_poly.pdbx_strand_id
1 'polypeptide(L)'
;MTRRRTRLAGLTLALLLGAWLGRPSATGAADLPARLTDAEFWRLSETFSEPGGTFHSDNFVSNEAWYQHVVPDLVRRARQGGVYLGVGPEQNFTYLVATRPRMAFIIDIRRGNLHEHLLYKALFELSADRAEFVSRLFGRPKPTGLAREASVEQIFDAV
;
A
#
# COMPACT_ATOMS: atom_id res chain seq x y z
N MET A 1 42.26 -33.39 -39.04
CA MET A 1 41.31 -33.38 -37.90
C MET A 1 41.03 -31.99 -37.29
N THR A 2 41.49 -30.88 -37.85
CA THR A 2 41.47 -29.54 -37.27
C THR A 2 40.29 -28.65 -37.70
N ARG A 3 39.61 -28.93 -38.80
CA ARG A 3 38.50 -28.09 -39.32
C ARG A 3 37.15 -28.28 -38.63
N ARG A 4 36.91 -29.36 -37.89
CA ARG A 4 35.64 -29.58 -37.16
C ARG A 4 35.58 -28.86 -35.80
N ARG A 5 36.72 -28.67 -35.15
CA ARG A 5 36.78 -28.00 -33.83
C ARG A 5 36.56 -26.47 -33.90
N THR A 6 37.00 -25.83 -34.98
CA THR A 6 36.82 -24.39 -35.21
C THR A 6 35.36 -24.02 -35.53
N ARG A 7 34.58 -24.91 -36.15
CA ARG A 7 33.15 -24.64 -36.43
C ARG A 7 32.28 -24.75 -35.17
N LEU A 8 32.59 -25.66 -34.25
CA LEU A 8 31.87 -25.81 -32.98
C LEU A 8 32.16 -24.63 -32.00
N ALA A 9 33.39 -24.12 -31.99
CA ALA A 9 33.75 -22.96 -31.15
C ALA A 9 33.09 -21.66 -31.63
N GLY A 10 32.92 -21.51 -32.97
CA GLY A 10 32.21 -20.35 -33.53
C GLY A 10 30.69 -20.40 -33.29
N LEU A 11 30.09 -21.58 -33.27
CA LEU A 11 28.64 -21.73 -33.01
C LEU A 11 28.30 -21.49 -31.53
N THR A 12 29.16 -21.96 -30.60
CA THR A 12 28.95 -21.69 -29.14
C THR A 12 29.15 -20.22 -28.79
N LEU A 13 30.09 -19.53 -29.42
CA LEU A 13 30.30 -18.10 -29.20
C LEU A 13 29.13 -17.27 -29.75
N ALA A 14 28.56 -17.61 -30.90
CA ALA A 14 27.41 -16.95 -31.48
C ALA A 14 26.13 -17.16 -30.64
N LEU A 15 25.94 -18.35 -30.05
CA LEU A 15 24.82 -18.63 -29.15
C LEU A 15 24.96 -17.88 -27.81
N LEU A 16 26.17 -17.71 -27.29
CA LEU A 16 26.41 -16.94 -26.07
C LEU A 16 26.23 -15.41 -26.29
N LEU A 17 26.64 -14.88 -27.45
CA LEU A 17 26.36 -13.49 -27.81
C LEU A 17 24.87 -13.25 -28.07
N GLY A 18 24.16 -14.17 -28.71
CA GLY A 18 22.72 -14.06 -28.94
C GLY A 18 21.89 -14.07 -27.63
N ALA A 19 22.32 -14.87 -26.65
CA ALA A 19 21.69 -14.89 -25.34
C ALA A 19 21.93 -13.60 -24.53
N TRP A 20 22.98 -12.84 -24.84
CA TRP A 20 23.27 -11.56 -24.18
C TRP A 20 22.52 -10.39 -24.80
N LEU A 21 22.21 -10.45 -26.10
CA LEU A 21 21.44 -9.42 -26.81
C LEU A 21 19.92 -9.55 -26.61
N GLY A 22 19.45 -10.72 -26.12
CA GLY A 22 18.04 -11.00 -25.86
C GLY A 22 17.59 -10.78 -24.40
N ARG A 23 18.41 -10.17 -23.55
CA ARG A 23 17.90 -9.73 -22.25
C ARG A 23 16.91 -8.59 -22.50
N PRO A 24 15.63 -8.76 -22.13
CA PRO A 24 14.73 -7.62 -22.15
C PRO A 24 15.38 -6.55 -21.26
N SER A 25 15.70 -5.42 -21.85
CA SER A 25 16.00 -4.23 -21.05
C SER A 25 14.87 -4.15 -20.06
N ALA A 26 15.20 -4.20 -18.76
CA ALA A 26 14.22 -3.88 -17.75
C ALA A 26 13.72 -2.49 -18.12
N THR A 27 12.54 -2.43 -18.74
CA THR A 27 11.82 -1.18 -18.97
C THR A 27 11.81 -0.54 -17.61
N GLY A 28 12.53 0.57 -17.46
CA GLY A 28 12.65 1.27 -16.18
C GLY A 28 11.25 1.37 -15.62
N ALA A 29 11.05 0.92 -14.40
CA ALA A 29 9.75 0.99 -13.75
C ALA A 29 9.25 2.42 -13.95
N ALA A 30 8.15 2.59 -14.67
CA ALA A 30 7.55 3.90 -14.86
C ALA A 30 7.42 4.55 -13.49
N ASP A 31 7.91 5.78 -13.36
CA ASP A 31 7.83 6.47 -12.08
C ASP A 31 6.37 6.55 -11.65
N LEU A 32 6.11 6.09 -10.44
CA LEU A 32 4.77 6.18 -9.87
C LEU A 32 4.39 7.66 -9.75
N PRO A 33 3.16 8.04 -10.11
CA PRO A 33 2.69 9.40 -9.95
C PRO A 33 2.76 9.82 -8.48
N ALA A 34 3.10 11.07 -8.22
CA ALA A 34 3.12 11.62 -6.86
C ALA A 34 1.72 11.63 -6.22
N ARG A 35 0.69 11.77 -7.05
CA ARG A 35 -0.72 11.73 -6.66
C ARG A 35 -1.54 11.23 -7.85
N LEU A 36 -2.56 10.42 -7.57
CA LEU A 36 -3.60 10.09 -8.54
C LEU A 36 -4.62 11.24 -8.60
N THR A 37 -5.13 11.54 -9.78
CA THR A 37 -6.36 12.33 -9.91
C THR A 37 -7.57 11.51 -9.44
N ASP A 38 -8.67 12.17 -9.10
CA ASP A 38 -9.90 11.50 -8.68
C ASP A 38 -10.39 10.52 -9.77
N ALA A 39 -10.33 10.92 -11.04
CA ALA A 39 -10.72 10.06 -12.15
C ALA A 39 -9.82 8.81 -12.27
N GLU A 40 -8.50 8.94 -12.07
CA GLU A 40 -7.59 7.80 -12.06
C GLU A 40 -7.84 6.88 -10.88
N PHE A 41 -8.06 7.46 -9.69
CA PHE A 41 -8.38 6.69 -8.47
C PHE A 41 -9.64 5.86 -8.67
N TRP A 42 -10.72 6.46 -9.14
CA TRP A 42 -11.98 5.75 -9.36
C TRP A 42 -11.86 4.70 -10.46
N ARG A 43 -11.22 5.03 -11.58
CA ARG A 43 -10.97 4.08 -12.65
C ARG A 43 -10.19 2.84 -12.17
N LEU A 44 -9.13 3.04 -11.39
CA LEU A 44 -8.36 1.92 -10.82
C LEU A 44 -9.21 1.10 -9.85
N SER A 45 -9.94 1.76 -8.95
CA SER A 45 -10.81 1.10 -7.98
C SER A 45 -11.87 0.24 -8.67
N GLU A 46 -12.51 0.75 -9.72
CA GLU A 46 -13.50 0.00 -10.50
C GLU A 46 -12.88 -1.14 -11.30
N THR A 47 -11.72 -0.91 -11.93
CA THR A 47 -11.04 -1.91 -12.75
C THR A 47 -10.55 -3.09 -11.91
N PHE A 48 -10.14 -2.83 -10.67
CA PHE A 48 -9.61 -3.87 -9.77
C PHE A 48 -10.67 -4.48 -8.86
N SER A 49 -11.91 -4.02 -8.93
CA SER A 49 -13.00 -4.54 -8.11
C SER A 49 -13.90 -5.48 -8.90
N GLU A 50 -14.24 -6.60 -8.29
CA GLU A 50 -15.27 -7.50 -8.79
C GLU A 50 -16.67 -6.98 -8.43
N PRO A 51 -17.73 -7.44 -9.10
CA PRO A 51 -19.09 -7.22 -8.64
C PRO A 51 -19.25 -7.67 -7.19
N GLY A 52 -19.88 -6.84 -6.36
CA GLY A 52 -20.07 -7.13 -4.94
C GLY A 52 -20.80 -8.46 -4.72
N GLY A 53 -20.28 -9.26 -3.79
CA GLY A 53 -20.90 -10.51 -3.32
C GLY A 53 -21.26 -10.44 -1.84
N THR A 54 -21.85 -11.51 -1.33
CA THR A 54 -22.16 -11.67 0.10
C THR A 54 -21.00 -12.33 0.80
N PHE A 55 -20.54 -11.73 1.90
CA PHE A 55 -19.57 -12.32 2.80
C PHE A 55 -20.15 -12.41 4.21
N HIS A 56 -19.95 -13.54 4.89
CA HIS A 56 -20.65 -13.85 6.15
C HIS A 56 -20.09 -13.15 7.39
N SER A 57 -19.07 -12.31 7.28
CA SER A 57 -18.49 -11.60 8.41
C SER A 57 -18.71 -10.10 8.29
N ASP A 58 -19.30 -9.50 9.32
CA ASP A 58 -19.50 -8.05 9.45
C ASP A 58 -18.39 -7.38 10.27
N ASN A 59 -17.30 -8.10 10.57
CA ASN A 59 -16.16 -7.52 11.28
C ASN A 59 -15.31 -6.66 10.33
N PHE A 60 -15.31 -5.36 10.57
CA PHE A 60 -14.53 -4.36 9.81
C PHE A 60 -13.36 -3.80 10.60
N VAL A 61 -13.08 -4.30 11.79
CA VAL A 61 -11.92 -3.93 12.59
C VAL A 61 -10.95 -5.09 12.70
N SER A 62 -9.66 -4.79 12.86
CA SER A 62 -8.67 -5.83 13.09
C SER A 62 -8.93 -6.53 14.42
N ASN A 63 -8.98 -7.85 14.40
CA ASN A 63 -9.09 -8.70 15.57
C ASN A 63 -7.77 -9.37 15.95
N GLU A 64 -6.67 -9.01 15.31
CA GLU A 64 -5.34 -9.55 15.57
C GLU A 64 -4.63 -8.71 16.63
N ALA A 65 -4.70 -9.12 17.89
CA ALA A 65 -4.14 -8.35 19.02
C ALA A 65 -2.60 -8.18 18.97
N TRP A 66 -1.90 -8.98 18.16
CA TRP A 66 -0.43 -9.05 18.18
C TRP A 66 0.23 -8.60 16.88
N TYR A 67 -0.50 -8.09 15.92
CA TYR A 67 0.03 -7.71 14.61
C TYR A 67 1.16 -6.66 14.69
N GLN A 68 1.15 -5.80 15.69
CA GLN A 68 2.18 -4.79 15.89
C GLN A 68 3.56 -5.38 16.22
N HIS A 69 3.65 -6.61 16.71
CA HIS A 69 4.92 -7.26 17.03
C HIS A 69 5.78 -7.58 15.80
N VAL A 70 5.19 -7.66 14.61
CA VAL A 70 5.93 -7.87 13.37
C VAL A 70 6.55 -6.58 12.84
N VAL A 71 6.13 -5.41 13.32
CA VAL A 71 6.58 -4.09 12.80
C VAL A 71 8.09 -3.91 12.84
N PRO A 72 8.82 -4.26 13.93
CA PRO A 72 10.27 -4.12 13.95
C PRO A 72 10.98 -4.96 12.86
N ASP A 73 10.49 -6.17 12.62
CA ASP A 73 11.00 -7.05 11.56
C ASP A 73 10.66 -6.52 10.17
N LEU A 74 9.43 -6.05 10.00
CA LEU A 74 8.96 -5.45 8.77
C LEU A 74 9.82 -4.24 8.37
N VAL A 75 10.09 -3.33 9.31
CA VAL A 75 10.93 -2.13 9.07
C VAL A 75 12.35 -2.52 8.65
N ARG A 76 12.92 -3.57 9.26
CA ARG A 76 14.25 -4.04 8.89
C ARG A 76 14.35 -4.66 7.51
N ARG A 77 13.27 -5.34 7.06
CA ARG A 77 13.25 -6.12 5.81
C ARG A 77 12.62 -5.38 4.64
N ALA A 78 11.66 -4.51 4.90
CA ALA A 78 10.93 -3.82 3.86
C ALA A 78 11.79 -2.74 3.21
N ARG A 79 11.73 -2.70 1.87
CA ARG A 79 12.32 -1.61 1.10
C ARG A 79 11.44 -0.37 1.21
N GLN A 80 11.99 0.72 1.72
CA GLN A 80 11.31 2.02 1.75
C GLN A 80 10.97 2.49 0.32
N GLY A 81 9.85 3.16 0.15
CA GLY A 81 9.44 3.74 -1.13
C GLY A 81 8.97 2.73 -2.18
N GLY A 82 8.72 1.47 -1.80
CA GLY A 82 8.13 0.45 -2.67
C GLY A 82 6.62 0.59 -2.85
N VAL A 83 6.00 -0.49 -3.32
CA VAL A 83 4.54 -0.65 -3.39
C VAL A 83 4.11 -1.56 -2.24
N TYR A 84 3.06 -1.18 -1.54
CA TYR A 84 2.45 -1.97 -0.47
C TYR A 84 1.20 -2.66 -1.00
N LEU A 85 1.08 -3.95 -0.73
CA LEU A 85 -0.15 -4.72 -0.95
C LEU A 85 -0.62 -5.23 0.41
N GLY A 86 -1.79 -4.81 0.84
CA GLY A 86 -2.39 -5.20 2.10
C GLY A 86 -3.77 -5.82 1.92
N VAL A 87 -4.23 -6.52 2.95
CA VAL A 87 -5.57 -7.11 3.00
C VAL A 87 -6.26 -6.69 4.28
N GLY A 88 -7.54 -6.41 4.20
CA GLY A 88 -8.39 -6.19 5.37
C GLY A 88 -8.39 -4.76 5.91
N PRO A 89 -8.71 -4.60 7.21
CA PRO A 89 -9.09 -3.32 7.78
C PRO A 89 -7.90 -2.41 8.18
N GLU A 90 -8.12 -1.57 9.16
CA GLU A 90 -7.29 -0.43 9.57
C GLU A 90 -5.86 -0.78 10.02
N GLN A 91 -5.55 -2.01 10.39
CA GLN A 91 -4.18 -2.43 10.73
C GLN A 91 -3.17 -2.10 9.63
N ASN A 92 -3.64 -2.05 8.39
CA ASN A 92 -2.81 -1.65 7.25
C ASN A 92 -2.17 -0.27 7.45
N PHE A 93 -2.83 0.66 8.13
CA PHE A 93 -2.26 1.98 8.39
C PHE A 93 -1.00 1.91 9.24
N THR A 94 -0.91 0.98 10.20
CA THR A 94 0.31 0.74 10.97
C THR A 94 1.46 0.31 10.06
N TYR A 95 1.20 -0.60 9.14
CA TYR A 95 2.20 -1.07 8.18
C TYR A 95 2.60 0.01 7.18
N LEU A 96 1.65 0.85 6.73
CA LEU A 96 1.94 1.98 5.84
C LEU A 96 2.86 3.00 6.51
N VAL A 97 2.61 3.35 7.77
CA VAL A 97 3.49 4.25 8.53
C VAL A 97 4.89 3.65 8.70
N ALA A 98 4.97 2.35 8.96
CA ALA A 98 6.24 1.65 9.16
C ALA A 98 7.07 1.53 7.87
N THR A 99 6.45 1.23 6.75
CA THR A 99 7.14 0.92 5.48
C THR A 99 7.26 2.11 4.52
N ARG A 100 6.45 3.15 4.71
CA ARG A 100 6.43 4.38 3.89
C ARG A 100 6.46 4.10 2.38
N PRO A 101 5.49 3.35 1.85
CA PRO A 101 5.43 3.05 0.43
C PRO A 101 5.09 4.30 -0.39
N ARG A 102 5.46 4.31 -1.66
CA ARG A 102 5.02 5.33 -2.62
C ARG A 102 3.61 5.10 -3.14
N MET A 103 3.15 3.87 -3.11
CA MET A 103 1.81 3.47 -3.54
C MET A 103 1.34 2.31 -2.64
N ALA A 104 0.07 2.34 -2.26
CA ALA A 104 -0.54 1.28 -1.48
C ALA A 104 -1.84 0.80 -2.15
N PHE A 105 -2.02 -0.51 -2.17
CA PHE A 105 -3.26 -1.17 -2.54
C PHE A 105 -3.72 -1.98 -1.34
N ILE A 106 -4.90 -1.66 -0.81
CA ILE A 106 -5.55 -2.44 0.22
C ILE A 106 -6.75 -3.12 -0.43
N ILE A 107 -6.75 -4.43 -0.38
CA ILE A 107 -7.79 -5.26 -1.01
C ILE A 107 -8.54 -6.06 0.04
N ASP A 108 -9.79 -6.36 -0.23
CA ASP A 108 -10.60 -7.24 0.61
C ASP A 108 -11.71 -7.86 -0.24
N ILE A 109 -12.15 -9.04 0.15
CA ILE A 109 -13.30 -9.71 -0.47
C ILE A 109 -14.62 -8.96 -0.16
N ARG A 110 -14.65 -8.17 0.91
CA ARG A 110 -15.83 -7.43 1.36
C ARG A 110 -15.86 -6.03 0.78
N ARG A 111 -16.92 -5.69 0.08
CA ARG A 111 -17.13 -4.32 -0.38
C ARG A 111 -17.26 -3.31 0.77
N GLY A 112 -17.77 -3.75 1.93
CA GLY A 112 -17.82 -2.92 3.14
C GLY A 112 -16.45 -2.39 3.56
N ASN A 113 -15.41 -3.19 3.44
CA ASN A 113 -14.04 -2.78 3.73
C ASN A 113 -13.53 -1.67 2.78
N LEU A 114 -13.93 -1.71 1.50
CA LEU A 114 -13.66 -0.60 0.59
C LEU A 114 -14.34 0.70 1.07
N HIS A 115 -15.61 0.63 1.49
CA HIS A 115 -16.33 1.81 1.99
C HIS A 115 -15.72 2.35 3.27
N GLU A 116 -15.26 1.49 4.17
CA GLU A 116 -14.53 1.87 5.37
C GLU A 116 -13.23 2.62 5.03
N HIS A 117 -12.42 2.10 4.14
CA HIS A 117 -11.18 2.78 3.71
C HIS A 117 -11.46 4.11 2.99
N LEU A 118 -12.55 4.21 2.23
CA LEU A 118 -12.98 5.49 1.64
C LEU A 118 -13.40 6.50 2.72
N LEU A 119 -14.08 6.05 3.79
CA LEU A 119 -14.39 6.88 4.95
C LEU A 119 -13.10 7.39 5.61
N TYR A 120 -12.16 6.50 5.92
CA TYR A 120 -10.88 6.92 6.49
C TYR A 120 -10.14 7.90 5.58
N LYS A 121 -10.09 7.64 4.28
CA LYS A 121 -9.49 8.56 3.31
C LYS A 121 -10.13 9.95 3.37
N ALA A 122 -11.46 10.03 3.38
CA ALA A 122 -12.18 11.29 3.49
C ALA A 122 -11.88 12.00 4.82
N LEU A 123 -11.85 11.27 5.94
CA LEU A 123 -11.50 11.82 7.24
C LEU A 123 -10.07 12.38 7.28
N PHE A 124 -9.10 11.69 6.68
CA PHE A 124 -7.73 12.19 6.57
C PHE A 124 -7.65 13.46 5.73
N GLU A 125 -8.36 13.53 4.61
CA GLU A 125 -8.34 14.70 3.73
C GLU A 125 -9.07 15.92 4.32
N LEU A 126 -10.12 15.69 5.09
CA LEU A 126 -10.93 16.74 5.71
C LEU A 126 -10.38 17.26 7.03
N SER A 127 -9.40 16.59 7.63
CA SER A 127 -8.89 16.93 8.97
C SER A 127 -7.54 17.64 8.87
N ALA A 128 -7.44 18.80 9.51
CA ALA A 128 -6.21 19.58 9.54
C ALA A 128 -5.16 19.00 10.52
N ASP A 129 -5.62 18.27 11.52
CA ASP A 129 -4.78 17.65 12.55
C ASP A 129 -5.43 16.39 13.14
N ARG A 130 -4.69 15.73 14.02
CA ARG A 130 -5.11 14.47 14.66
C ARG A 130 -6.35 14.64 15.54
N ALA A 131 -6.46 15.75 16.27
CA ALA A 131 -7.61 16.01 17.13
C ALA A 131 -8.90 16.18 16.31
N GLU A 132 -8.80 16.86 15.18
CA GLU A 132 -9.94 17.01 14.26
C GLU A 132 -10.32 15.67 13.63
N PHE A 133 -9.35 14.84 13.25
CA PHE A 133 -9.61 13.49 12.73
C PHE A 133 -10.38 12.65 13.75
N VAL A 134 -9.93 12.59 15.01
CA VAL A 134 -10.59 11.83 16.08
C VAL A 134 -11.98 12.39 16.34
N SER A 135 -12.13 13.72 16.43
CA SER A 135 -13.43 14.36 16.62
C SER A 135 -14.44 14.01 15.53
N ARG A 136 -14.02 14.06 14.27
CA ARG A 136 -14.85 13.68 13.13
C ARG A 136 -15.22 12.19 13.14
N LEU A 137 -14.25 11.33 13.46
CA LEU A 137 -14.44 9.88 13.52
C LEU A 137 -15.50 9.50 14.57
N PHE A 138 -15.49 10.16 15.71
CA PHE A 138 -16.45 9.91 16.80
C PHE A 138 -17.68 10.83 16.77
N GLY A 139 -17.81 11.71 15.77
CA GLY A 139 -18.92 12.66 15.68
C GLY A 139 -18.97 13.66 16.84
N ARG A 140 -17.81 14.06 17.38
CA ARG A 140 -17.68 14.97 18.49
C ARG A 140 -17.16 16.33 18.04
N PRO A 141 -17.52 17.44 18.74
CA PRO A 141 -16.90 18.73 18.50
C PRO A 141 -15.39 18.66 18.74
N LYS A 142 -14.62 19.35 17.90
CA LYS A 142 -13.17 19.46 18.13
C LYS A 142 -12.90 20.20 19.44
N PRO A 143 -12.10 19.64 20.35
CA PRO A 143 -11.73 20.32 21.61
C PRO A 143 -10.96 21.62 21.33
N THR A 144 -11.26 22.65 22.11
CA THR A 144 -10.52 23.91 22.06
C THR A 144 -9.27 23.82 22.92
N GLY A 145 -8.21 24.52 22.53
CA GLY A 145 -6.98 24.64 23.35
C GLY A 145 -5.99 23.45 23.22
N LEU A 146 -6.30 22.43 22.42
CA LEU A 146 -5.33 21.39 22.13
C LEU A 146 -4.27 21.87 21.13
N ALA A 147 -3.01 21.61 21.45
CA ALA A 147 -1.92 21.82 20.50
C ALA A 147 -2.06 20.85 19.30
N ARG A 148 -1.54 21.26 18.13
CA ARG A 148 -1.54 20.40 16.93
C ARG A 148 -0.80 19.09 17.15
N GLU A 149 0.23 19.13 18.00
CA GLU A 149 1.08 18.01 18.38
C GLU A 149 0.60 17.29 19.66
N ALA A 150 -0.64 17.52 20.10
CA ALA A 150 -1.21 16.88 21.28
C ALA A 150 -1.03 15.36 21.22
N SER A 151 -0.71 14.76 22.37
CA SER A 151 -0.57 13.31 22.46
C SER A 151 -1.91 12.59 22.25
N VAL A 152 -1.86 11.30 22.03
CA VAL A 152 -3.08 10.47 21.88
C VAL A 152 -3.93 10.55 23.15
N GLU A 153 -3.30 10.45 24.31
CA GLU A 153 -3.96 10.54 25.64
C GLU A 153 -4.67 11.90 25.80
N GLN A 154 -3.96 12.99 25.52
CA GLN A 154 -4.55 14.35 25.61
C GLN A 154 -5.75 14.53 24.69
N ILE A 155 -5.71 13.91 23.50
CA ILE A 155 -6.82 13.99 22.55
C ILE A 155 -8.01 13.17 23.08
N PHE A 156 -7.80 11.94 23.53
CA PHE A 156 -8.88 11.08 24.02
C PHE A 156 -9.49 11.57 25.33
N ASP A 157 -8.71 12.22 26.19
CA ASP A 157 -9.23 12.85 27.42
C ASP A 157 -10.10 14.09 27.16
N ALA A 158 -9.94 14.69 25.96
CA ALA A 158 -10.61 15.96 25.62
C ALA A 158 -11.81 15.77 24.65
N VAL A 159 -11.94 14.62 23.96
CA VAL A 159 -13.00 14.29 23.00
C VAL A 159 -14.10 13.45 23.66
#